data_d53a4015489ac9aefcd2aa9e8e45c8b3
#
_entry.id   d53a4015489ac9aefcd2aa9e8e45c8b3
#
_cell.length_a   1.000
_cell.length_b   1.000
_cell.length_c   1.000
_cell.angle_alpha   90.00
_cell.angle_beta   90.00
_cell.angle_gamma   90.00
#
_symmetry.space_group_name_H-M   'P 1'
#
loop_
_entity.id
_entity.type
_entity.pdbx_description
1 polymer ?
#
loop_
_entity_poly.entity_id
_entity_poly.type
_entity_poly.pdbx_seq_one_letter_code
_entity_poly.pdbx_strand_id
1 'polypeptide(L)'
;MNLDDIDVSLLSVEEKLELMRLLERRVADAQANKIRLMYPDSGPLRRELYAKHMEFFGAGREYRERCFMAANRIGKSEGAGGYETALHLTGEYPSWWPGRKFKHEIDAWAVGKTNETTRDIVQNKLFGRVTFNKGDKCFSGTGLVPREAIGKITWKNGTQDLADVVEVKHLSGFISRIGLKSYQQGRGAFEGTEKHWIWLDEEPPVEIYDECKIRTATVGGMIAMTYTPLEGASDTVMLFLPPKMLQEFADLAKEEM
;
A
#
# COMPACT_ATOMS: atom_id res chain seq x y z
N MET A 1 23.90 -7.41 -22.81
CA MET A 1 23.11 -7.86 -23.95
C MET A 1 21.68 -7.47 -23.71
N ASN A 2 21.12 -6.60 -24.55
CA ASN A 2 19.76 -6.14 -24.41
C ASN A 2 18.86 -7.24 -25.01
N LEU A 3 17.83 -7.68 -24.28
CA LEU A 3 16.95 -8.76 -24.76
C LEU A 3 16.13 -8.36 -25.99
N ASP A 4 15.92 -7.04 -26.16
CA ASP A 4 15.20 -6.47 -27.30
C ASP A 4 15.99 -6.61 -28.63
N ASP A 5 17.30 -6.91 -28.54
CA ASP A 5 18.19 -7.06 -29.71
C ASP A 5 18.33 -8.52 -30.16
N ILE A 6 17.63 -9.48 -29.51
CA ILE A 6 17.74 -10.90 -29.83
C ILE A 6 16.70 -11.27 -30.89
N ASP A 7 17.15 -11.65 -32.06
CA ASP A 7 16.29 -12.26 -33.07
C ASP A 7 15.97 -13.72 -32.68
N VAL A 8 14.84 -13.91 -32.03
CA VAL A 8 14.36 -15.21 -31.55
C VAL A 8 14.15 -16.22 -32.68
N SER A 9 13.99 -15.75 -33.94
CA SER A 9 13.79 -16.63 -35.09
C SER A 9 15.05 -17.43 -35.44
N LEU A 10 16.23 -16.89 -35.13
CA LEU A 10 17.53 -17.48 -35.41
C LEU A 10 18.01 -18.48 -34.35
N LEU A 11 17.33 -18.55 -33.22
CA LEU A 11 17.71 -19.43 -32.12
C LEU A 11 17.27 -20.89 -32.37
N SER A 12 18.12 -21.83 -31.99
CA SER A 12 17.76 -23.25 -31.90
C SER A 12 16.69 -23.50 -30.83
N VAL A 13 16.11 -24.70 -30.83
CA VAL A 13 15.10 -25.08 -29.83
C VAL A 13 15.67 -25.03 -28.40
N GLU A 14 16.92 -25.49 -28.24
CA GLU A 14 17.61 -25.49 -26.93
C GLU A 14 17.87 -24.06 -26.44
N GLU A 15 18.34 -23.17 -27.29
CA GLU A 15 18.56 -21.75 -26.96
C GLU A 15 17.23 -21.01 -26.63
N LYS A 16 16.14 -21.34 -27.34
CA LYS A 16 14.81 -20.82 -27.02
C LYS A 16 14.33 -21.25 -25.64
N LEU A 17 14.55 -22.52 -25.28
CA LEU A 17 14.18 -23.04 -23.95
C LEU A 17 15.01 -22.39 -22.84
N GLU A 18 16.30 -22.17 -23.08
CA GLU A 18 17.17 -21.48 -22.12
C GLU A 18 16.76 -20.00 -21.96
N LEU A 19 16.49 -19.31 -23.06
CA LEU A 19 15.99 -17.93 -23.04
C LEU A 19 14.67 -17.83 -22.28
N MET A 20 13.73 -18.76 -22.50
CA MET A 20 12.47 -18.81 -21.74
C MET A 20 12.72 -18.95 -20.23
N ARG A 21 13.60 -19.87 -19.81
CA ARG A 21 13.95 -20.06 -18.40
C ARG A 21 14.59 -18.80 -17.79
N LEU A 22 15.45 -18.11 -18.54
CA LEU A 22 16.04 -16.86 -18.10
C LEU A 22 15.00 -15.74 -17.95
N LEU A 23 14.06 -15.66 -18.89
CA LEU A 23 12.95 -14.69 -18.81
C LEU A 23 12.04 -14.97 -17.63
N GLU A 24 11.64 -16.23 -17.44
CA GLU A 24 10.82 -16.65 -16.28
C GLU A 24 11.51 -16.31 -14.96
N ARG A 25 12.81 -16.57 -14.86
CA ARG A 25 13.59 -16.21 -13.68
C ARG A 25 13.64 -14.71 -13.45
N ARG A 26 13.87 -13.91 -14.51
CA ARG A 26 13.86 -12.44 -14.40
C ARG A 26 12.49 -11.90 -13.97
N VAL A 27 11.40 -12.45 -14.49
CA VAL A 27 10.02 -12.08 -14.08
C VAL A 27 9.81 -12.44 -12.61
N ALA A 28 10.21 -13.62 -12.18
CA ALA A 28 10.09 -14.06 -10.78
C ALA A 28 10.93 -13.17 -9.84
N ASP A 29 12.16 -12.84 -10.22
CA ASP A 29 13.05 -11.95 -9.47
C ASP A 29 12.47 -10.52 -9.39
N ALA A 30 11.90 -10.02 -10.49
CA ALA A 30 11.24 -8.72 -10.52
C ALA A 30 9.99 -8.69 -9.62
N GLN A 31 9.20 -9.75 -9.63
CA GLN A 31 8.03 -9.88 -8.74
C GLN A 31 8.44 -9.96 -7.26
N ALA A 32 9.50 -10.69 -6.95
CA ALA A 32 10.02 -10.80 -5.58
C ALA A 32 10.65 -9.50 -5.04
N ASN A 33 11.10 -8.62 -5.93
CA ASN A 33 11.77 -7.37 -5.59
C ASN A 33 10.96 -6.12 -5.99
N LYS A 34 9.66 -6.23 -6.06
CA LYS A 34 8.77 -5.17 -6.58
C LYS A 34 8.98 -3.81 -5.91
N ILE A 35 9.12 -3.77 -4.58
CA ILE A 35 9.37 -2.55 -3.82
C ILE A 35 10.64 -1.81 -4.29
N ARG A 36 11.70 -2.54 -4.63
CA ARG A 36 12.99 -1.99 -5.04
C ARG A 36 13.01 -1.52 -6.50
N LEU A 37 12.06 -2.01 -7.32
CA LEU A 37 11.96 -1.72 -8.75
C LEU A 37 10.94 -0.63 -9.06
N MET A 38 10.13 -0.22 -8.09
CA MET A 38 9.18 0.88 -8.29
C MET A 38 9.89 2.24 -8.31
N TYR A 39 9.40 3.11 -9.16
CA TYR A 39 9.88 4.49 -9.32
C TYR A 39 11.39 4.60 -9.61
N PRO A 40 11.89 3.90 -10.63
CA PRO A 40 13.29 4.00 -11.05
C PRO A 40 13.63 5.38 -11.61
N ASP A 41 14.93 5.64 -11.85
CA ASP A 41 15.39 6.88 -12.48
C ASP A 41 15.07 6.95 -13.98
N SER A 42 14.91 5.79 -14.63
CA SER A 42 14.68 5.68 -16.08
C SER A 42 13.68 4.58 -16.40
N GLY A 43 13.23 4.51 -17.66
CA GLY A 43 12.29 3.51 -18.14
C GLY A 43 10.82 3.92 -18.02
N PRO A 44 9.88 2.99 -18.29
CA PRO A 44 8.45 3.29 -18.38
C PRO A 44 7.80 3.63 -17.03
N LEU A 45 8.40 3.22 -15.92
CA LEU A 45 7.92 3.51 -14.57
C LEU A 45 8.77 4.56 -13.84
N ARG A 46 9.56 5.37 -14.59
CA ARG A 46 10.43 6.40 -14.00
C ARG A 46 9.64 7.42 -13.17
N ARG A 47 10.24 7.85 -12.06
CA ARG A 47 9.62 8.75 -11.06
C ARG A 47 9.00 10.01 -11.63
N GLU A 48 9.62 10.59 -12.66
CA GLU A 48 9.16 11.82 -13.30
C GLU A 48 7.72 11.75 -13.80
N LEU A 49 7.25 10.56 -14.19
CA LEU A 49 5.88 10.33 -14.65
C LEU A 49 4.85 10.33 -13.52
N TYR A 50 5.30 10.25 -12.27
CA TYR A 50 4.47 10.09 -11.08
C TYR A 50 4.58 11.28 -10.12
N ALA A 51 4.63 12.51 -10.66
CA ALA A 51 4.81 13.74 -9.88
C ALA A 51 3.85 13.84 -8.68
N LYS A 52 2.58 13.45 -8.86
CA LYS A 52 1.58 13.46 -7.78
C LYS A 52 1.83 12.42 -6.68
N HIS A 53 2.40 11.26 -7.03
CA HIS A 53 2.84 10.30 -6.01
C HIS A 53 4.02 10.87 -5.23
N MET A 54 4.99 11.49 -5.89
CA MET A 54 6.16 12.11 -5.23
C MET A 54 5.73 13.25 -4.31
N GLU A 55 4.78 14.08 -4.73
CA GLU A 55 4.17 15.13 -3.92
C GLU A 55 3.49 14.54 -2.67
N PHE A 56 2.67 13.49 -2.84
CA PHE A 56 2.00 12.79 -1.75
C PHE A 56 3.00 12.22 -0.74
N PHE A 57 4.07 11.56 -1.20
CA PHE A 57 5.11 11.03 -0.31
C PHE A 57 5.85 12.16 0.42
N GLY A 58 6.23 13.23 -0.30
CA GLY A 58 6.92 14.38 0.26
C GLY A 58 6.12 15.09 1.36
N ALA A 59 4.81 15.21 1.16
CA ALA A 59 3.90 15.78 2.15
C ALA A 59 3.93 15.02 3.49
N GLY A 60 4.28 13.74 3.51
CA GLY A 60 4.45 12.94 4.71
C GLY A 60 5.58 13.38 5.64
N ARG A 61 6.44 14.31 5.22
CA ARG A 61 7.44 14.93 6.08
C ARG A 61 6.82 15.94 7.05
N GLU A 62 5.77 16.62 6.62
CA GLU A 62 5.15 17.74 7.34
C GLU A 62 3.77 17.38 7.89
N TYR A 63 2.99 16.61 7.11
CA TYR A 63 1.61 16.29 7.42
C TYR A 63 1.49 14.85 7.90
N ARG A 64 0.85 14.67 9.04
CA ARG A 64 0.58 13.34 9.60
C ARG A 64 -0.64 12.67 8.96
N GLU A 65 -1.56 13.45 8.45
CA GLU A 65 -2.80 13.02 7.82
C GLU A 65 -2.81 13.49 6.38
N ARG A 66 -2.93 12.54 5.44
CA ARG A 66 -2.87 12.83 4.00
C ARG A 66 -3.89 12.02 3.24
N CYS A 67 -4.45 12.65 2.22
CA CYS A 67 -5.41 12.01 1.34
C CYS A 67 -4.95 12.09 -0.12
N PHE A 68 -4.92 10.97 -0.82
CA PHE A 68 -4.68 10.87 -2.25
C PHE A 68 -6.00 10.56 -2.96
N MET A 69 -6.78 11.61 -3.19
CA MET A 69 -8.01 11.55 -3.98
C MET A 69 -7.70 11.62 -5.47
N ALA A 70 -8.13 10.64 -6.23
CA ALA A 70 -7.90 10.65 -7.66
C ALA A 70 -8.75 9.59 -8.39
N ALA A 71 -8.82 9.68 -9.72
CA ALA A 71 -9.53 8.73 -10.57
C ALA A 71 -9.05 7.28 -10.40
N ASN A 72 -9.85 6.33 -10.87
CA ASN A 72 -9.47 4.92 -10.86
C ASN A 72 -8.27 4.63 -11.76
N ARG A 73 -7.50 3.57 -11.44
CA ARG A 73 -6.38 3.01 -12.22
C ARG A 73 -5.14 3.90 -12.35
N ILE A 74 -4.99 4.93 -11.52
CA ILE A 74 -3.78 5.77 -11.49
C ILE A 74 -2.72 5.30 -10.47
N GLY A 75 -2.89 4.13 -9.90
CA GLY A 75 -1.91 3.55 -8.95
C GLY A 75 -2.06 3.97 -7.50
N LYS A 76 -3.21 4.56 -7.08
CA LYS A 76 -3.43 5.00 -5.69
C LYS A 76 -3.12 3.93 -4.64
N SER A 77 -3.79 2.79 -4.75
CA SER A 77 -3.67 1.73 -3.73
C SER A 77 -2.31 1.04 -3.78
N GLU A 78 -1.78 0.72 -4.97
CA GLU A 78 -0.50 0.02 -5.08
C GLU A 78 0.69 0.97 -5.07
N GLY A 79 0.65 1.99 -5.92
CA GLY A 79 1.75 2.92 -6.12
C GLY A 79 1.93 3.89 -4.96
N ALA A 80 0.84 4.38 -4.36
CA ALA A 80 0.93 5.31 -3.22
C ALA A 80 0.79 4.58 -1.88
N GLY A 81 -0.42 4.22 -1.46
CA GLY A 81 -0.68 3.68 -0.12
C GLY A 81 0.08 2.40 0.19
N GLY A 82 0.02 1.40 -0.70
CA GLY A 82 0.71 0.12 -0.52
C GLY A 82 2.23 0.26 -0.53
N TYR A 83 2.77 1.05 -1.46
CA TYR A 83 4.21 1.28 -1.56
C TYR A 83 4.78 1.95 -0.30
N GLU A 84 4.18 3.04 0.15
CA GLU A 84 4.59 3.72 1.39
C GLU A 84 4.44 2.81 2.61
N THR A 85 3.35 2.03 2.69
CA THR A 85 3.14 1.03 3.75
C THR A 85 4.28 0.00 3.77
N ALA A 86 4.66 -0.55 2.63
CA ALA A 86 5.74 -1.53 2.55
C ALA A 86 7.09 -0.94 2.95
N LEU A 87 7.39 0.32 2.54
CA LEU A 87 8.59 1.03 2.97
C LEU A 87 8.64 1.25 4.49
N HIS A 88 7.52 1.63 5.10
CA HIS A 88 7.45 1.85 6.54
C HIS A 88 7.59 0.54 7.33
N LEU A 89 7.01 -0.56 6.83
CA LEU A 89 7.10 -1.88 7.47
C LEU A 89 8.51 -2.47 7.42
N THR A 90 9.20 -2.32 6.28
CA THR A 90 10.51 -2.92 6.04
C THR A 90 11.68 -2.01 6.45
N GLY A 91 11.48 -0.70 6.42
CA GLY A 91 12.56 0.28 6.52
C GLY A 91 13.38 0.44 5.24
N GLU A 92 13.03 -0.24 4.14
CA GLU A 92 13.77 -0.24 2.86
C GLU A 92 13.51 1.02 2.01
N TYR A 93 13.75 2.19 2.58
CA TYR A 93 13.55 3.45 1.86
C TYR A 93 14.61 3.64 0.77
N PRO A 94 14.20 3.93 -0.48
CA PRO A 94 15.16 4.29 -1.52
C PRO A 94 15.84 5.63 -1.19
N SER A 95 17.02 5.86 -1.78
CA SER A 95 17.82 7.07 -1.54
C SER A 95 17.06 8.37 -1.84
N TRP A 96 16.21 8.34 -2.84
CA TRP A 96 15.38 9.47 -3.27
C TRP A 96 14.11 9.71 -2.43
N TRP A 97 13.80 8.86 -1.44
CA TRP A 97 12.55 8.96 -0.68
C TRP A 97 12.36 10.33 -0.03
N PRO A 98 11.30 11.10 -0.37
CA PRO A 98 11.12 12.47 0.10
C PRO A 98 10.37 12.56 1.43
N GLY A 99 9.64 11.51 1.81
CA GLY A 99 8.75 11.49 2.98
C GLY A 99 9.44 11.18 4.29
N ARG A 100 8.62 10.98 5.33
CA ARG A 100 9.10 10.53 6.66
C ARG A 100 9.67 9.12 6.56
N LYS A 101 10.68 8.83 7.40
CA LYS A 101 11.29 7.51 7.54
C LYS A 101 11.15 7.05 8.99
N PHE A 102 10.62 5.85 9.19
CA PHE A 102 10.73 5.17 10.48
C PHE A 102 12.09 4.44 10.51
N LYS A 103 12.88 4.67 11.54
CA LYS A 103 14.18 4.02 11.73
C LYS A 103 14.10 2.82 12.68
N HIS A 104 12.91 2.51 13.13
CA HIS A 104 12.56 1.43 14.05
C HIS A 104 11.35 0.67 13.50
N GLU A 105 11.06 -0.49 14.05
CA GLU A 105 9.86 -1.27 13.77
C GLU A 105 8.60 -0.47 14.10
N ILE A 106 7.52 -0.79 13.41
CA ILE A 106 6.25 -0.09 13.56
C ILE A 106 5.07 -1.06 13.77
N ASP A 107 4.07 -0.59 14.51
CA ASP A 107 2.74 -1.16 14.50
C ASP A 107 1.85 -0.38 13.52
N ALA A 108 1.21 -1.10 12.61
CA ALA A 108 0.46 -0.53 11.50
C ALA A 108 -0.89 -1.19 11.30
N TRP A 109 -1.79 -0.49 10.60
CA TRP A 109 -2.99 -1.06 9.98
C TRP A 109 -3.02 -0.76 8.49
N ALA A 110 -3.54 -1.73 7.71
CA ALA A 110 -4.00 -1.51 6.35
C ALA A 110 -5.47 -1.95 6.27
N VAL A 111 -6.30 -1.08 5.74
CA VAL A 111 -7.76 -1.19 5.86
C VAL A 111 -8.41 -1.08 4.51
N GLY A 112 -9.32 -2.00 4.19
CA GLY A 112 -10.19 -1.95 3.03
C GLY A 112 -11.67 -1.80 3.40
N LYS A 113 -12.55 -1.70 2.41
CA LYS A 113 -13.99 -1.50 2.62
C LYS A 113 -14.64 -2.72 3.28
N THR A 114 -14.38 -3.92 2.77
CA THR A 114 -14.88 -5.21 3.30
C THR A 114 -13.72 -6.17 3.58
N ASN A 115 -13.97 -7.28 4.27
CA ASN A 115 -12.95 -8.31 4.46
C ASN A 115 -12.48 -8.89 3.12
N GLU A 116 -13.37 -9.07 2.16
CA GLU A 116 -13.06 -9.55 0.80
C GLU A 116 -12.17 -8.56 0.06
N THR A 117 -12.52 -7.28 0.04
CA THR A 117 -11.69 -6.25 -0.64
C THR A 117 -10.35 -6.07 0.07
N THR A 118 -10.30 -6.20 1.40
CA THR A 118 -9.05 -6.19 2.16
C THR A 118 -8.16 -7.37 1.75
N ARG A 119 -8.71 -8.59 1.61
CA ARG A 119 -7.99 -9.78 1.15
C ARG A 119 -7.55 -9.63 -0.31
N ASP A 120 -8.47 -9.32 -1.20
CA ASP A 120 -8.25 -9.41 -2.65
C ASP A 120 -7.46 -8.23 -3.21
N ILE A 121 -7.47 -7.08 -2.53
CA ILE A 121 -6.79 -5.86 -2.97
C ILE A 121 -5.63 -5.54 -2.04
N VAL A 122 -5.90 -5.16 -0.80
CA VAL A 122 -4.90 -4.64 0.13
C VAL A 122 -3.83 -5.69 0.45
N GLN A 123 -4.26 -6.86 0.90
CA GLN A 123 -3.39 -7.98 1.22
C GLN A 123 -2.57 -8.45 0.03
N ASN A 124 -3.22 -8.63 -1.14
CA ASN A 124 -2.52 -9.09 -2.34
C ASN A 124 -1.48 -8.08 -2.84
N LYS A 125 -1.75 -6.77 -2.73
CA LYS A 125 -0.77 -5.74 -3.09
C LYS A 125 0.43 -5.73 -2.15
N LEU A 126 0.22 -5.95 -0.86
CA LEU A 126 1.30 -5.97 0.14
C LEU A 126 2.11 -7.26 0.10
N PHE A 127 1.47 -8.43 0.03
CA PHE A 127 2.12 -9.72 0.29
C PHE A 127 2.05 -10.71 -0.88
N GLY A 128 1.24 -10.43 -1.90
CA GLY A 128 0.93 -11.38 -2.98
C GLY A 128 -0.15 -12.38 -2.58
N ARG A 129 -0.33 -13.39 -3.43
CA ARG A 129 -1.38 -14.42 -3.24
C ARG A 129 -1.04 -15.37 -2.09
N VAL A 130 -2.08 -15.91 -1.48
CA VAL A 130 -1.95 -17.02 -0.55
C VAL A 130 -1.52 -18.28 -1.32
N THR A 131 -0.55 -18.99 -0.78
CA THR A 131 0.02 -20.23 -1.31
C THR A 131 0.38 -21.18 -0.17
N PHE A 132 0.91 -22.36 -0.51
CA PHE A 132 1.37 -23.33 0.46
C PHE A 132 2.84 -23.66 0.22
N ASN A 133 3.61 -23.70 1.28
CA ASN A 133 5.00 -24.14 1.26
C ASN A 133 5.18 -25.27 2.28
N LYS A 134 5.53 -26.47 1.80
CA LYS A 134 5.66 -27.69 2.63
C LYS A 134 4.43 -28.00 3.51
N GLY A 135 3.23 -27.65 3.02
CA GLY A 135 1.97 -27.83 3.75
C GLY A 135 1.54 -26.61 4.58
N ASP A 136 2.43 -25.70 4.87
CA ASP A 136 2.11 -24.49 5.62
C ASP A 136 1.56 -23.38 4.71
N LYS A 137 0.47 -22.77 5.14
CA LYS A 137 -0.17 -21.66 4.46
C LYS A 137 0.67 -20.38 4.61
N CYS A 138 1.03 -19.76 3.50
CA CYS A 138 1.88 -18.57 3.47
C CYS A 138 1.52 -17.64 2.30
N PHE A 139 2.20 -16.51 2.20
CA PHE A 139 2.12 -15.63 1.03
C PHE A 139 3.18 -15.98 -0.02
N SER A 140 2.86 -15.75 -1.28
CA SER A 140 3.80 -15.94 -2.41
C SER A 140 5.01 -14.99 -2.34
N GLY A 141 4.85 -13.82 -1.69
CA GLY A 141 5.86 -12.77 -1.62
C GLY A 141 6.05 -12.02 -2.95
N THR A 142 5.04 -12.05 -3.81
CA THR A 142 5.02 -11.29 -5.08
C THR A 142 4.37 -9.91 -4.92
N GLY A 143 4.06 -9.51 -3.69
CA GLY A 143 3.57 -8.18 -3.35
C GLY A 143 4.69 -7.16 -3.17
N LEU A 144 4.35 -6.06 -2.52
CA LEU A 144 5.30 -4.97 -2.25
C LEU A 144 6.25 -5.27 -1.08
N VAL A 145 5.84 -6.12 -0.13
CA VAL A 145 6.72 -6.60 0.94
C VAL A 145 7.50 -7.80 0.41
N PRO A 146 8.85 -7.73 0.36
CA PRO A 146 9.68 -8.82 -0.12
C PRO A 146 9.46 -10.11 0.67
N ARG A 147 9.52 -11.26 0.00
CA ARG A 147 9.25 -12.57 0.61
C ARG A 147 10.11 -12.83 1.84
N GLU A 148 11.39 -12.45 1.80
CA GLU A 148 12.35 -12.62 2.88
C GLU A 148 12.05 -11.75 4.12
N ALA A 149 11.27 -10.68 3.94
CA ALA A 149 10.83 -9.82 5.02
C ALA A 149 9.55 -10.32 5.70
N ILE A 150 8.75 -11.18 5.03
CA ILE A 150 7.51 -11.72 5.60
C ILE A 150 7.85 -12.71 6.71
N GLY A 151 7.35 -12.44 7.92
CA GLY A 151 7.51 -13.26 9.11
C GLY A 151 6.27 -14.11 9.40
N LYS A 152 5.89 -14.18 10.67
CA LYS A 152 4.73 -14.93 11.14
C LYS A 152 3.43 -14.31 10.64
N ILE A 153 2.50 -15.16 10.22
CA ILE A 153 1.16 -14.80 9.77
C ILE A 153 0.14 -15.37 10.75
N THR A 154 -0.72 -14.51 11.28
CA THR A 154 -1.92 -14.93 12.01
C THR A 154 -3.11 -14.77 11.08
N TRP A 155 -3.85 -15.85 10.86
CA TRP A 155 -4.99 -15.85 9.95
C TRP A 155 -6.27 -15.46 10.68
N LYS A 156 -7.13 -14.71 9.99
CA LYS A 156 -8.39 -14.22 10.54
C LYS A 156 -9.42 -15.35 10.63
N ASN A 157 -10.09 -15.46 11.76
CA ASN A 157 -11.21 -16.38 11.92
C ASN A 157 -12.42 -15.87 11.12
N GLY A 158 -13.13 -16.79 10.47
CA GLY A 158 -14.38 -16.48 9.75
C GLY A 158 -14.20 -15.86 8.35
N THR A 159 -12.96 -15.58 7.93
CA THR A 159 -12.71 -15.12 6.55
C THR A 159 -11.55 -15.93 5.97
N GLN A 160 -11.88 -16.75 4.97
CA GLN A 160 -10.87 -17.58 4.30
C GLN A 160 -9.78 -16.72 3.66
N ASP A 161 -8.53 -17.15 3.83
CA ASP A 161 -7.35 -16.56 3.17
C ASP A 161 -7.06 -15.08 3.50
N LEU A 162 -7.72 -14.51 4.49
CA LEU A 162 -7.38 -13.20 5.03
C LEU A 162 -6.49 -13.36 6.26
N ALA A 163 -5.36 -12.67 6.26
CA ALA A 163 -4.54 -12.53 7.47
C ALA A 163 -5.20 -11.53 8.43
N ASP A 164 -5.07 -11.77 9.72
CA ASP A 164 -5.40 -10.82 10.77
C ASP A 164 -4.21 -9.90 11.08
N VAL A 165 -3.04 -10.53 11.31
CA VAL A 165 -1.78 -9.82 11.55
C VAL A 165 -0.65 -10.50 10.78
N VAL A 166 0.21 -9.69 10.18
CA VAL A 166 1.44 -10.14 9.53
C VAL A 166 2.64 -9.47 10.20
N GLU A 167 3.62 -10.26 10.60
CA GLU A 167 4.91 -9.79 11.05
C GLU A 167 5.83 -9.55 9.86
N VAL A 168 6.56 -8.42 9.88
CA VAL A 168 7.48 -8.02 8.81
C VAL A 168 8.82 -7.64 9.42
N LYS A 169 9.90 -8.23 8.92
CA LYS A 169 11.25 -7.91 9.34
C LYS A 169 11.60 -6.49 8.89
N HIS A 170 11.98 -5.65 9.84
CA HIS A 170 12.43 -4.29 9.60
C HIS A 170 13.97 -4.23 9.56
N LEU A 171 14.54 -3.31 8.78
CA LEU A 171 15.99 -3.14 8.68
C LEU A 171 16.68 -2.77 10.01
N SER A 172 15.94 -2.31 11.02
CA SER A 172 16.44 -2.11 12.38
C SER A 172 16.85 -3.41 13.10
N GLY A 173 16.49 -4.57 12.55
CA GLY A 173 16.67 -5.88 13.18
C GLY A 173 15.47 -6.34 14.01
N PHE A 174 14.45 -5.52 14.19
CA PHE A 174 13.23 -5.83 14.93
C PHE A 174 12.07 -6.16 13.97
N ILE A 175 10.89 -6.39 14.53
CA ILE A 175 9.72 -6.87 13.80
C ILE A 175 8.62 -5.82 13.81
N SER A 176 8.29 -5.28 12.63
CA SER A 176 7.07 -4.52 12.42
C SER A 176 5.86 -5.45 12.37
N ARG A 177 4.69 -4.94 12.75
CA ARG A 177 3.42 -5.67 12.69
C ARG A 177 2.39 -4.88 11.92
N ILE A 178 1.63 -5.54 11.07
CA ILE A 178 0.51 -4.93 10.36
C ILE A 178 -0.75 -5.76 10.53
N GLY A 179 -1.80 -5.12 11.08
CA GLY A 179 -3.14 -5.68 11.12
C GLY A 179 -3.93 -5.35 9.86
N LEU A 180 -4.61 -6.36 9.29
CA LEU A 180 -5.50 -6.19 8.14
C LEU A 180 -6.94 -6.08 8.63
N LYS A 181 -7.57 -4.94 8.39
CA LYS A 181 -8.90 -4.59 8.87
C LYS A 181 -9.85 -4.20 7.73
N SER A 182 -11.12 -4.12 8.03
CA SER A 182 -12.13 -3.59 7.09
C SER A 182 -13.10 -2.67 7.81
N TYR A 183 -13.66 -1.69 7.07
CA TYR A 183 -14.65 -0.76 7.63
C TYR A 183 -15.92 -1.48 8.08
N GLN A 184 -16.28 -2.60 7.44
CA GLN A 184 -17.45 -3.39 7.85
C GLN A 184 -17.36 -3.97 9.28
N GLN A 185 -16.16 -4.00 9.89
CA GLN A 185 -15.99 -4.43 11.28
C GLN A 185 -16.52 -3.38 12.28
N GLY A 186 -16.82 -2.18 11.80
CA GLY A 186 -17.27 -1.06 12.61
C GLY A 186 -16.18 -0.44 13.48
N ARG A 187 -16.48 0.72 14.07
CA ARG A 187 -15.56 1.53 14.85
C ARG A 187 -14.85 0.76 15.98
N GLY A 188 -15.59 -0.10 16.70
CA GLY A 188 -15.06 -0.86 17.84
C GLY A 188 -13.84 -1.73 17.50
N ALA A 189 -13.71 -2.17 16.24
CA ALA A 189 -12.54 -2.92 15.81
C ALA A 189 -11.25 -2.09 15.74
N PHE A 190 -11.37 -0.76 15.75
CA PHE A 190 -10.25 0.19 15.66
C PHE A 190 -9.87 0.77 17.03
N GLU A 191 -10.54 0.37 18.08
CA GLU A 191 -10.22 0.78 19.45
C GLU A 191 -9.02 0.00 19.99
N GLY A 192 -8.33 0.56 21.00
CA GLY A 192 -7.34 -0.11 21.82
C GLY A 192 -5.89 0.34 21.56
N THR A 193 -5.20 -0.23 20.61
CA THR A 193 -3.74 -0.09 20.46
C THR A 193 -3.28 1.10 19.63
N GLU A 194 -2.17 1.72 20.04
CA GLU A 194 -1.50 2.78 19.28
C GLU A 194 -0.95 2.29 17.94
N LYS A 195 -0.89 3.18 16.93
CA LYS A 195 -0.38 2.88 15.60
C LYS A 195 0.56 3.95 15.09
N HIS A 196 1.70 3.52 14.58
CA HIS A 196 2.67 4.39 13.92
C HIS A 196 2.25 4.72 12.49
N TRP A 197 1.54 3.79 11.84
CA TRP A 197 1.08 3.94 10.46
C TRP A 197 -0.31 3.32 10.28
N ILE A 198 -1.20 4.06 9.60
CA ILE A 198 -2.51 3.54 9.16
C ILE A 198 -2.70 3.91 7.69
N TRP A 199 -2.91 2.89 6.85
CA TRP A 199 -3.32 3.06 5.48
C TRP A 199 -4.79 2.69 5.32
N LEU A 200 -5.61 3.64 4.92
CA LEU A 200 -7.03 3.49 4.63
C LEU A 200 -7.21 3.47 3.11
N ASP A 201 -7.47 2.29 2.55
CA ASP A 201 -7.78 2.11 1.13
C ASP A 201 -9.30 2.14 0.94
N GLU A 202 -9.76 2.92 -0.01
CA GLU A 202 -11.12 3.41 -0.16
C GLU A 202 -11.53 4.42 0.93
N GLU A 203 -12.64 5.11 0.69
CA GLU A 203 -13.13 6.15 1.58
C GLU A 203 -13.64 5.56 2.91
N PRO A 204 -13.05 5.96 4.06
CA PRO A 204 -13.50 5.47 5.35
C PRO A 204 -14.74 6.21 5.82
N PRO A 205 -15.64 5.56 6.60
CA PRO A 205 -16.60 6.26 7.45
C PRO A 205 -15.89 7.21 8.41
N VAL A 206 -16.47 8.41 8.62
CA VAL A 206 -15.84 9.48 9.43
C VAL A 206 -15.53 9.02 10.86
N GLU A 207 -16.42 8.22 11.47
CA GLU A 207 -16.22 7.68 12.82
C GLU A 207 -15.02 6.72 12.93
N ILE A 208 -14.70 5.99 11.86
CA ILE A 208 -13.51 5.14 11.80
C ILE A 208 -12.26 5.98 11.59
N TYR A 209 -12.35 7.00 10.73
CA TYR A 209 -11.24 7.93 10.54
C TYR A 209 -10.89 8.67 11.84
N ASP A 210 -11.90 9.16 12.59
CA ASP A 210 -11.69 9.82 13.88
C ASP A 210 -11.04 8.87 14.90
N GLU A 211 -11.45 7.60 14.94
CA GLU A 211 -10.80 6.60 15.79
C GLU A 211 -9.34 6.39 15.40
N CYS A 212 -9.03 6.32 14.11
CA CYS A 212 -7.65 6.21 13.60
C CYS A 212 -6.78 7.40 14.04
N LYS A 213 -7.32 8.63 14.07
CA LYS A 213 -6.61 9.81 14.59
C LYS A 213 -6.20 9.63 16.05
N ILE A 214 -7.10 9.10 16.86
CA ILE A 214 -6.83 8.81 18.27
C ILE A 214 -5.68 7.80 18.39
N ARG A 215 -5.68 6.72 17.57
CA ARG A 215 -4.65 5.67 17.61
C ARG A 215 -3.27 6.16 17.18
N THR A 216 -3.20 7.19 16.38
CA THR A 216 -1.90 7.75 15.92
C THR A 216 -1.41 8.93 16.79
N ALA A 217 -2.25 9.49 17.63
CA ALA A 217 -1.97 10.74 18.36
C ALA A 217 -0.77 10.61 19.31
N THR A 218 -0.74 9.58 20.14
CA THR A 218 0.24 9.39 21.23
C THR A 218 1.64 9.08 20.73
N VAL A 219 1.76 8.28 19.68
CA VAL A 219 3.06 7.88 19.09
C VAL A 219 3.49 8.79 17.94
N GLY A 220 2.76 9.87 17.68
CA GLY A 220 3.04 10.73 16.54
C GLY A 220 2.94 10.00 15.20
N GLY A 221 2.06 9.01 15.13
CA GLY A 221 1.85 8.18 13.94
C GLY A 221 1.24 8.96 12.77
N MET A 222 1.07 8.31 11.64
CA MET A 222 0.60 8.89 10.39
C MET A 222 -0.59 8.12 9.82
N ILE A 223 -1.47 8.83 9.09
CA ILE A 223 -2.57 8.26 8.33
C ILE A 223 -2.42 8.66 6.87
N ALA A 224 -2.52 7.68 5.97
CA ALA A 224 -2.65 7.90 4.54
C ALA A 224 -3.95 7.30 4.03
N MET A 225 -4.69 8.05 3.24
CA MET A 225 -5.90 7.59 2.56
C MET A 225 -5.70 7.59 1.06
N THR A 226 -6.21 6.56 0.41
CA THR A 226 -6.14 6.39 -1.05
C THR A 226 -7.50 5.98 -1.57
N TYR A 227 -8.27 6.91 -2.14
CA TYR A 227 -9.61 6.60 -2.66
C TYR A 227 -10.04 7.44 -3.86
N THR A 228 -11.11 7.01 -4.49
CA THR A 228 -11.84 7.78 -5.50
C THR A 228 -13.11 8.30 -4.84
N PRO A 229 -13.38 9.60 -4.83
CA PRO A 229 -14.60 10.16 -4.23
C PRO A 229 -15.81 9.83 -5.14
N LEU A 230 -16.43 8.67 -4.90
CA LEU A 230 -17.57 8.19 -5.70
C LEU A 230 -18.92 8.67 -5.20
N GLU A 231 -19.00 9.03 -3.92
CA GLU A 231 -20.21 9.47 -3.23
C GLU A 231 -20.34 11.00 -3.13
N GLY A 232 -19.49 11.73 -3.89
CA GLY A 232 -19.49 13.19 -3.88
C GLY A 232 -18.80 13.80 -2.67
N ALA A 233 -19.31 14.89 -2.13
CA ALA A 233 -18.76 15.64 -1.00
C ALA A 233 -19.22 15.04 0.35
N SER A 234 -18.78 13.83 0.66
CA SER A 234 -19.00 13.22 1.98
C SER A 234 -18.25 13.96 3.09
N ASP A 235 -18.60 13.69 4.36
CA ASP A 235 -17.93 14.28 5.53
C ASP A 235 -16.41 14.04 5.48
N THR A 236 -15.97 12.85 5.10
CA THR A 236 -14.55 12.51 4.98
C THR A 236 -13.87 13.27 3.84
N VAL A 237 -14.52 13.40 2.69
CA VAL A 237 -14.00 14.19 1.55
C VAL A 237 -13.84 15.64 1.95
N MET A 238 -14.85 16.21 2.62
CA MET A 238 -14.85 17.62 3.04
C MET A 238 -13.67 17.97 3.95
N LEU A 239 -13.20 17.05 4.79
CA LEU A 239 -12.03 17.27 5.67
C LEU A 239 -10.72 17.55 4.90
N PHE A 240 -10.62 17.10 3.64
CA PHE A 240 -9.40 17.20 2.83
C PHE A 240 -9.52 18.15 1.63
N LEU A 241 -10.67 18.81 1.46
CA LEU A 241 -10.83 19.79 0.40
C LEU A 241 -10.13 21.13 0.76
N PRO A 242 -9.49 21.77 -0.22
CA PRO A 242 -8.97 23.12 -0.03
C PRO A 242 -10.08 24.11 0.39
N PRO A 243 -9.79 25.10 1.24
CA PRO A 243 -10.79 26.08 1.71
C PRO A 243 -11.59 26.75 0.59
N LYS A 244 -10.95 27.00 -0.56
CA LYS A 244 -11.61 27.57 -1.74
C LYS A 244 -12.71 26.66 -2.27
N MET A 245 -12.45 25.36 -2.38
CA MET A 245 -13.46 24.40 -2.85
C MET A 245 -14.59 24.25 -1.83
N LEU A 246 -14.29 24.25 -0.54
CA LEU A 246 -15.32 24.23 0.52
C LEU A 246 -16.27 25.44 0.40
N GLN A 247 -15.74 26.64 0.10
CA GLN A 247 -16.55 27.81 -0.12
C GLN A 247 -17.43 27.70 -1.37
N GLU A 248 -16.88 27.19 -2.48
CA GLU A 248 -17.62 26.93 -3.72
C GLU A 248 -18.81 25.95 -3.49
N PHE A 249 -18.59 24.87 -2.73
CA PHE A 249 -19.66 23.94 -2.35
C PHE A 249 -20.73 24.60 -1.47
N ALA A 250 -20.32 25.43 -0.50
CA ALA A 250 -21.25 26.15 0.38
C ALA A 250 -22.10 27.17 -0.38
N ASP A 251 -21.55 27.79 -1.41
CA ASP A 251 -22.25 28.78 -2.23
C ASP A 251 -23.25 28.10 -3.19
N LEU A 252 -22.85 26.95 -3.81
CA LEU A 252 -23.77 26.14 -4.62
C LEU A 252 -24.97 25.62 -3.81
N ALA A 253 -24.74 25.14 -2.58
CA ALA A 253 -25.81 24.66 -1.71
C ALA A 253 -26.81 25.78 -1.31
N LYS A 254 -26.40 27.06 -1.33
CA LYS A 254 -27.29 28.19 -1.07
C LYS A 254 -28.13 28.57 -2.31
N GLU A 255 -27.63 28.30 -3.51
CA GLU A 255 -28.35 28.59 -4.74
C GLU A 255 -29.47 27.55 -5.02
N GLU A 256 -29.36 26.35 -4.46
CA GLU A 256 -30.34 25.26 -4.61
C GLU A 256 -31.46 25.31 -3.55
N MET A 257 -31.41 26.17 -2.54
CA MET A 257 -32.45 26.40 -1.51
C MET A 257 -33.37 27.55 -1.85
#